data_eb107bba7353cdcfb2d5444cfce74304
#
_entry.id   eb107bba7353cdcfb2d5444cfce74304
#
_cell.length_a   1.000
_cell.length_b   1.000
_cell.length_c   1.000
_cell.angle_alpha   90.00
_cell.angle_beta   90.00
_cell.angle_gamma   90.00
#
_symmetry.space_group_name_H-M   'P 1'
#
loop_
_entity.id
_entity.type
_entity.pdbx_description
1 polymer ?
#
loop_
_entity_poly.entity_id
_entity_poly.type
_entity_poly.pdbx_seq_one_letter_code
_entity_poly.pdbx_strand_id
1 'polypeptide(L)'
;MTSRSRFSARCAFGAFAAALSVAVAVHAQQPEPQRTGGPPTLFSAPLADAPGKNLVVVELTFPPNAKAPSTPEQHPLGHRHPGSVYVYVTEGAVRLGVEGQPVQVVKAGGSFFEAVGAHHIVSENASATEPARAIAVMIVPDGAPLATRDEVK
;
A
#
# COMPACT_ATOMS: atom_id res chain seq x y z
N MET A 1 -67.04 -35.28 -57.55
CA MET A 1 -65.74 -34.93 -58.21
C MET A 1 -64.99 -33.98 -57.31
N THR A 2 -64.02 -34.50 -56.58
CA THR A 2 -63.36 -33.84 -55.50
C THR A 2 -62.00 -33.27 -55.96
N SER A 3 -61.86 -31.96 -55.86
CA SER A 3 -60.58 -31.29 -56.11
C SER A 3 -59.89 -31.01 -54.77
N ARG A 4 -58.73 -31.62 -54.57
CA ARG A 4 -57.85 -31.41 -53.38
C ARG A 4 -56.87 -30.27 -53.69
N SER A 5 -57.05 -29.16 -53.01
CA SER A 5 -56.06 -28.07 -52.97
C SER A 5 -54.96 -28.41 -52.00
N ARG A 6 -53.71 -28.41 -52.46
CA ARG A 6 -52.50 -28.59 -51.65
C ARG A 6 -51.98 -27.22 -51.18
N PHE A 7 -52.07 -26.96 -49.89
CA PHE A 7 -51.41 -25.82 -49.26
C PHE A 7 -49.94 -26.19 -49.01
N SER A 8 -49.02 -25.49 -49.66
CA SER A 8 -47.61 -25.55 -49.39
C SER A 8 -47.26 -24.54 -48.31
N ALA A 9 -46.92 -25.06 -47.12
CA ALA A 9 -46.38 -24.23 -46.02
C ALA A 9 -44.87 -23.97 -46.32
N ARG A 10 -44.55 -22.71 -46.52
CA ARG A 10 -43.12 -22.26 -46.56
C ARG A 10 -42.68 -21.97 -45.14
N CYS A 11 -41.83 -22.83 -44.59
CA CYS A 11 -41.09 -22.53 -43.36
C CYS A 11 -40.02 -21.50 -43.63
N ALA A 12 -40.14 -20.28 -43.11
CA ALA A 12 -39.07 -19.30 -43.06
C ALA A 12 -38.16 -19.59 -41.86
N PHE A 13 -36.98 -20.05 -42.13
CA PHE A 13 -35.91 -20.17 -41.10
C PHE A 13 -35.34 -18.76 -40.85
N GLY A 14 -35.76 -18.16 -39.72
CA GLY A 14 -35.13 -16.95 -39.22
C GLY A 14 -33.80 -17.32 -38.52
N ALA A 15 -32.69 -16.95 -39.11
CA ALA A 15 -31.39 -17.08 -38.47
C ALA A 15 -31.25 -15.98 -37.38
N PHE A 16 -31.33 -16.38 -36.12
CA PHE A 16 -30.97 -15.53 -35.00
C PHE A 16 -29.43 -15.52 -34.87
N ALA A 17 -28.81 -14.43 -35.27
CA ALA A 17 -27.41 -14.17 -34.98
C ALA A 17 -27.28 -13.71 -33.52
N ALA A 18 -26.84 -14.60 -32.63
CA ALA A 18 -26.48 -14.24 -31.27
C ALA A 18 -25.13 -13.52 -31.29
N ALA A 19 -25.14 -12.20 -31.06
CA ALA A 19 -23.94 -11.41 -30.87
C ALA A 19 -23.38 -11.73 -29.48
N LEU A 20 -22.27 -12.46 -29.44
CA LEU A 20 -21.53 -12.77 -28.20
C LEU A 20 -20.70 -11.53 -27.84
N SER A 21 -21.17 -10.70 -26.91
CA SER A 21 -20.41 -9.57 -26.38
C SER A 21 -19.36 -10.12 -25.40
N VAL A 22 -18.10 -10.17 -25.84
CA VAL A 22 -16.97 -10.47 -24.96
C VAL A 22 -16.66 -9.21 -24.14
N ALA A 23 -17.09 -9.20 -22.88
CA ALA A 23 -16.66 -8.20 -21.92
C ALA A 23 -15.19 -8.47 -21.57
N VAL A 24 -14.27 -7.66 -22.10
CA VAL A 24 -12.88 -7.65 -21.68
C VAL A 24 -12.82 -7.03 -20.29
N ALA A 25 -12.71 -7.86 -19.25
CA ALA A 25 -12.41 -7.38 -17.91
C ALA A 25 -10.99 -6.83 -17.90
N VAL A 26 -10.86 -5.50 -17.89
CA VAL A 26 -9.58 -4.84 -17.62
C VAL A 26 -9.23 -5.11 -16.17
N HIS A 27 -8.44 -6.15 -15.93
CA HIS A 27 -7.79 -6.34 -14.63
C HIS A 27 -6.74 -5.24 -14.51
N ALA A 28 -6.98 -4.27 -13.63
CA ALA A 28 -5.94 -3.35 -13.19
C ALA A 28 -4.84 -4.22 -12.55
N GLN A 29 -3.72 -4.37 -13.27
CA GLN A 29 -2.52 -5.01 -12.72
C GLN A 29 -2.04 -4.15 -11.55
N GLN A 30 -2.11 -4.72 -10.34
CA GLN A 30 -1.43 -4.13 -9.20
C GLN A 30 0.07 -4.15 -9.50
N PRO A 31 0.77 -3.01 -9.35
CA PRO A 31 2.21 -2.99 -9.56
C PRO A 31 2.89 -3.99 -8.63
N GLU A 32 3.78 -4.81 -9.19
CA GLU A 32 4.62 -5.74 -8.44
C GLU A 32 5.43 -4.96 -7.37
N PRO A 33 5.55 -5.49 -6.14
CA PRO A 33 6.29 -4.82 -5.08
C PRO A 33 7.77 -4.69 -5.47
N GLN A 34 8.23 -3.45 -5.61
CA GLN A 34 9.65 -3.16 -5.90
C GLN A 34 10.50 -3.53 -4.70
N ARG A 35 11.30 -4.58 -4.83
CA ARG A 35 12.30 -5.01 -3.84
C ARG A 35 13.59 -4.19 -4.01
N THR A 36 13.64 -3.01 -3.46
CA THR A 36 14.87 -2.23 -3.32
C THR A 36 15.15 -1.99 -1.84
N GLY A 37 15.77 -2.95 -1.15
CA GLY A 37 16.39 -2.78 0.18
C GLY A 37 15.56 -2.21 1.34
N GLY A 38 14.33 -1.76 1.09
CA GLY A 38 13.40 -1.19 2.06
C GLY A 38 12.22 -2.12 2.39
N PRO A 39 11.27 -1.68 3.22
CA PRO A 39 10.07 -2.45 3.52
C PRO A 39 9.25 -2.73 2.24
N PRO A 40 8.56 -3.88 2.14
CA PRO A 40 7.75 -4.23 0.99
C PRO A 40 6.69 -3.17 0.69
N THR A 41 6.66 -2.67 -0.54
CA THR A 41 5.59 -1.80 -1.03
C THR A 41 4.39 -2.65 -1.41
N LEU A 42 3.27 -2.44 -0.71
CA LEU A 42 2.01 -3.16 -0.97
C LEU A 42 1.18 -2.48 -2.07
N PHE A 43 1.29 -1.16 -2.17
CA PHE A 43 0.54 -0.37 -3.14
C PHE A 43 1.26 0.94 -3.44
N SER A 44 1.13 1.43 -4.66
CA SER A 44 1.55 2.79 -5.04
C SER A 44 0.68 3.29 -6.20
N ALA A 45 0.19 4.53 -6.09
CA ALA A 45 -0.57 5.16 -7.16
C ALA A 45 -0.41 6.69 -7.12
N PRO A 46 -0.42 7.37 -8.28
CA PRO A 46 -0.48 8.82 -8.34
C PRO A 46 -1.83 9.32 -7.80
N LEU A 47 -1.81 10.45 -7.11
CA LEU A 47 -3.02 11.11 -6.61
C LEU A 47 -3.53 12.12 -7.63
N ALA A 48 -4.74 11.88 -8.16
CA ALA A 48 -5.35 12.76 -9.16
C ALA A 48 -5.72 14.15 -8.58
N ASP A 49 -6.08 14.19 -7.29
CA ASP A 49 -6.42 15.39 -6.52
C ASP A 49 -5.21 16.10 -5.90
N ALA A 50 -4.01 15.52 -6.00
CA ALA A 50 -2.74 16.10 -5.57
C ALA A 50 -1.65 15.84 -6.62
N PRO A 51 -1.67 16.51 -7.78
CA PRO A 51 -0.72 16.30 -8.87
C PRO A 51 0.75 16.40 -8.41
N GLY A 52 1.59 15.47 -8.89
CA GLY A 52 3.00 15.36 -8.49
C GLY A 52 3.22 14.64 -7.16
N LYS A 53 2.18 14.00 -6.61
CA LYS A 53 2.28 13.15 -5.42
C LYS A 53 1.73 11.75 -5.66
N ASN A 54 2.33 10.78 -4.96
CA ASN A 54 1.90 9.40 -4.91
C ASN A 54 1.41 9.03 -3.50
N LEU A 55 0.35 8.22 -3.45
CA LEU A 55 0.03 7.42 -2.28
C LEU A 55 0.88 6.16 -2.34
N VAL A 56 1.64 5.90 -1.28
CA VAL A 56 2.46 4.67 -1.14
C VAL A 56 2.08 3.97 0.14
N VAL A 57 1.87 2.66 0.07
CA VAL A 57 1.57 1.81 1.22
C VAL A 57 2.66 0.78 1.37
N VAL A 58 3.26 0.70 2.55
CA VAL A 58 4.31 -0.28 2.86
C VAL A 58 3.94 -1.10 4.10
N GLU A 59 4.41 -2.34 4.13
CA GLU A 59 4.32 -3.18 5.32
C GLU A 59 5.59 -3.05 6.16
N LEU A 60 5.41 -2.80 7.45
CA LEU A 60 6.47 -2.76 8.44
C LEU A 60 6.40 -4.00 9.32
N THR A 61 7.51 -4.71 9.45
CA THR A 61 7.65 -5.87 10.33
C THR A 61 8.70 -5.58 11.38
N PHE A 62 8.35 -5.80 12.64
CA PHE A 62 9.22 -5.62 13.80
C PHE A 62 9.39 -6.97 14.51
N PRO A 63 10.48 -7.70 14.29
CA PRO A 63 10.78 -8.90 15.06
C PRO A 63 10.81 -8.63 16.56
N PRO A 64 10.69 -9.64 17.43
CA PRO A 64 10.86 -9.46 18.86
C PRO A 64 12.17 -8.74 19.19
N ASN A 65 12.10 -7.79 20.14
CA ASN A 65 13.24 -6.95 20.54
C ASN A 65 13.87 -6.10 19.41
N ALA A 66 13.19 -5.96 18.26
CA ALA A 66 13.66 -5.07 17.20
C ALA A 66 13.70 -3.64 17.72
N LYS A 67 14.85 -3.02 17.60
CA LYS A 67 15.04 -1.60 17.88
C LYS A 67 15.14 -0.85 16.55
N ALA A 68 14.76 0.42 16.57
CA ALA A 68 15.16 1.31 15.49
C ALA A 68 16.64 1.06 15.24
N PRO A 69 17.10 1.13 13.96
CA PRO A 69 18.51 0.94 13.66
C PRO A 69 19.31 1.88 14.56
N SER A 70 19.78 1.34 15.65
CA SER A 70 20.36 2.08 16.78
C SER A 70 21.84 1.83 16.91
N THR A 71 22.45 1.21 15.89
CA THR A 71 23.92 1.19 15.82
C THR A 71 24.39 2.35 14.96
N PRO A 72 25.52 2.96 15.29
CA PRO A 72 26.14 4.01 14.49
C PRO A 72 26.30 3.65 13.01
N GLU A 73 26.45 2.36 12.71
CA GLU A 73 26.58 1.85 11.33
C GLU A 73 25.21 1.67 10.62
N GLN A 74 24.12 1.55 11.38
CA GLN A 74 22.80 1.24 10.84
C GLN A 74 21.83 2.44 10.77
N HIS A 75 22.10 3.59 11.31
CA HIS A 75 21.41 4.90 11.37
C HIS A 75 21.27 5.42 12.82
N PRO A 76 22.33 6.04 13.34
CA PRO A 76 22.33 6.51 14.73
C PRO A 76 21.39 7.70 14.96
N LEU A 77 20.90 8.32 13.90
CA LEU A 77 20.29 9.64 13.99
C LEU A 77 18.82 9.70 13.53
N GLY A 78 18.24 8.55 13.10
CA GLY A 78 16.87 8.53 12.60
C GLY A 78 16.76 8.80 11.09
N HIS A 79 15.58 9.21 10.66
CA HIS A 79 15.29 9.50 9.25
C HIS A 79 14.12 10.49 9.14
N ARG A 80 13.95 11.02 7.92
CA ARG A 80 12.85 11.94 7.59
C ARG A 80 12.13 11.42 6.36
N HIS A 81 10.81 11.61 6.34
CA HIS A 81 10.00 11.31 5.17
C HIS A 81 9.73 12.59 4.38
N PRO A 82 9.81 12.57 3.02
CA PRO A 82 9.53 13.74 2.18
C PRO A 82 8.04 14.06 2.08
N GLY A 83 7.20 13.28 2.75
CA GLY A 83 5.75 13.43 2.81
C GLY A 83 5.21 13.05 4.18
N SER A 84 3.91 13.24 4.36
CA SER A 84 3.22 12.81 5.58
C SER A 84 3.11 11.29 5.63
N VAL A 85 3.22 10.72 6.84
CA VAL A 85 3.11 9.28 7.08
C VAL A 85 2.03 9.03 8.12
N TYR A 86 1.11 8.12 7.80
CA TYR A 86 0.15 7.55 8.73
C TYR A 86 0.50 6.08 8.97
N VAL A 87 0.81 5.73 10.21
CA VAL A 87 1.12 4.36 10.61
C VAL A 87 -0.08 3.76 11.34
N TYR A 88 -0.53 2.58 10.93
CA TYR A 88 -1.56 1.80 11.61
C TYR A 88 -0.98 0.46 12.05
N VAL A 89 -0.99 0.18 13.36
CA VAL A 89 -0.45 -1.05 13.93
C VAL A 89 -1.50 -2.17 13.78
N THR A 90 -1.12 -3.24 13.08
CA THR A 90 -2.00 -4.39 12.81
C THR A 90 -1.80 -5.54 13.79
N GLU A 91 -0.60 -5.67 14.38
CA GLU A 91 -0.25 -6.74 15.30
C GLU A 91 0.76 -6.24 16.34
N GLY A 92 0.64 -6.73 17.58
CA GLY A 92 1.56 -6.41 18.68
C GLY A 92 1.51 -4.97 19.13
N ALA A 93 2.68 -4.40 19.44
CA ALA A 93 2.82 -3.01 19.86
C ALA A 93 4.17 -2.45 19.37
N VAL A 94 4.16 -1.20 18.90
CA VAL A 94 5.33 -0.50 18.36
C VAL A 94 5.60 0.76 19.20
N ARG A 95 6.85 1.05 19.48
CA ARG A 95 7.29 2.32 20.04
C ARG A 95 7.66 3.24 18.89
N LEU A 96 7.00 4.37 18.81
CA LEU A 96 7.19 5.36 17.74
C LEU A 96 7.44 6.74 18.36
N GLY A 97 8.34 7.51 17.77
CA GLY A 97 8.66 8.83 18.26
C GLY A 97 9.35 9.72 17.22
N VAL A 98 8.92 10.97 17.18
CA VAL A 98 9.59 12.04 16.45
C VAL A 98 10.28 12.97 17.43
N GLU A 99 11.35 13.62 16.97
CA GLU A 99 12.12 14.57 17.78
C GLU A 99 11.22 15.67 18.35
N GLY A 100 11.45 16.01 19.62
CA GLY A 100 10.67 17.03 20.33
C GLY A 100 9.29 16.60 20.82
N GLN A 101 8.90 15.32 20.61
CA GLN A 101 7.63 14.77 21.10
C GLN A 101 7.89 13.54 21.99
N PRO A 102 6.98 13.25 22.96
CA PRO A 102 7.05 12.03 23.74
C PRO A 102 6.98 10.78 22.85
N VAL A 103 7.81 9.77 23.14
CA VAL A 103 7.69 8.46 22.53
C VAL A 103 6.37 7.81 22.94
N GLN A 104 5.64 7.31 21.93
CA GLN A 104 4.36 6.64 22.14
C GLN A 104 4.50 5.12 21.98
N VAL A 105 3.77 4.36 22.80
CA VAL A 105 3.56 2.92 22.60
C VAL A 105 2.21 2.75 21.91
N VAL A 106 2.23 2.38 20.65
CA VAL A 106 1.03 2.19 19.81
C VAL A 106 0.77 0.70 19.69
N LYS A 107 -0.37 0.24 20.21
CA LYS A 107 -0.82 -1.16 20.15
C LYS A 107 -1.60 -1.42 18.89
N ALA A 108 -1.80 -2.71 18.55
CA ALA A 108 -2.68 -3.13 17.46
C ALA A 108 -4.05 -2.44 17.54
N GLY A 109 -4.52 -1.89 16.41
CA GLY A 109 -5.70 -1.03 16.30
C GLY A 109 -5.43 0.46 16.51
N GLY A 110 -4.25 0.83 17.01
CA GLY A 110 -3.84 2.22 17.17
C GLY A 110 -3.06 2.76 15.98
N SER A 111 -2.85 4.07 15.97
CA SER A 111 -2.15 4.75 14.88
C SER A 111 -1.20 5.82 15.39
N PHE A 112 -0.26 6.21 14.52
CA PHE A 112 0.70 7.27 14.73
C PHE A 112 0.80 8.12 13.46
N PHE A 113 1.03 9.42 13.60
CA PHE A 113 1.15 10.33 12.47
C PHE A 113 2.48 11.07 12.52
N GLU A 114 3.13 11.14 11.36
CA GLU A 114 4.36 11.91 11.15
C GLU A 114 4.09 12.99 10.11
N ALA A 115 4.30 14.23 10.49
CA ALA A 115 4.25 15.35 9.57
C ALA A 115 5.40 15.28 8.56
N VAL A 116 5.22 15.90 7.40
CA VAL A 116 6.28 16.00 6.39
C VAL A 116 7.58 16.56 7.00
N GLY A 117 8.69 15.84 6.77
CA GLY A 117 10.01 16.24 7.25
C GLY A 117 10.24 16.07 8.75
N ALA A 118 9.27 15.55 9.51
CA ALA A 118 9.48 15.22 10.92
C ALA A 118 10.65 14.25 11.07
N HIS A 119 11.49 14.50 12.09
CA HIS A 119 12.64 13.66 12.37
C HIS A 119 12.19 12.45 13.19
N HIS A 120 12.04 11.31 12.54
CA HIS A 120 11.63 10.05 13.16
C HIS A 120 12.83 9.37 13.81
N ILE A 121 12.86 9.35 15.13
CA ILE A 121 14.02 8.93 15.93
C ILE A 121 13.80 7.61 16.67
N VAL A 122 12.55 7.15 16.80
CA VAL A 122 12.22 5.88 17.48
C VAL A 122 11.23 5.10 16.63
N SER A 123 11.62 3.89 16.21
CA SER A 123 10.78 2.92 15.51
C SER A 123 11.16 1.51 15.98
N GLU A 124 10.53 1.04 17.06
CA GLU A 124 10.94 -0.16 17.79
C GLU A 124 9.77 -1.08 18.09
N ASN A 125 10.04 -2.39 18.18
CA ASN A 125 9.08 -3.30 18.79
C ASN A 125 9.01 -3.02 20.30
N ALA A 126 7.81 -2.86 20.85
CA ALA A 126 7.63 -2.67 22.29
C ALA A 126 7.79 -3.97 23.10
N SER A 127 7.77 -5.14 22.42
CA SER A 127 7.91 -6.47 23.03
C SER A 127 9.28 -7.08 22.75
N ALA A 128 9.84 -7.75 23.74
CA ALA A 128 11.06 -8.55 23.60
C ALA A 128 10.78 -9.98 23.11
N THR A 129 9.52 -10.44 23.12
CA THR A 129 9.15 -11.84 22.84
C THR A 129 8.17 -12.00 21.70
N GLU A 130 7.32 -11.02 21.47
CA GLU A 130 6.25 -11.08 20.45
C GLU A 130 6.59 -10.18 19.27
N PRO A 131 6.28 -10.59 18.02
CA PRO A 131 6.44 -9.74 16.85
C PRO A 131 5.42 -8.60 16.86
N ALA A 132 5.68 -7.55 16.08
CA ALA A 132 4.71 -6.52 15.77
C ALA A 132 4.70 -6.23 14.26
N ARG A 133 3.55 -5.76 13.75
CA ARG A 133 3.36 -5.38 12.35
C ARG A 133 2.59 -4.09 12.26
N ALA A 134 2.88 -3.31 11.23
CA ALA A 134 2.16 -2.09 10.93
C ALA A 134 2.08 -1.86 9.42
N ILE A 135 1.11 -1.07 9.01
CA ILE A 135 1.01 -0.52 7.66
C ILE A 135 1.34 0.97 7.75
N ALA A 136 2.29 1.43 6.94
CA ALA A 136 2.53 2.84 6.77
C ALA A 136 1.95 3.31 5.43
N VAL A 137 1.11 4.34 5.49
CA VAL A 137 0.53 5.04 4.34
C VAL A 137 1.21 6.38 4.21
N MET A 138 1.83 6.63 3.06
CA MET A 138 2.61 7.84 2.81
C MET A 138 2.06 8.61 1.63
N ILE A 139 2.06 9.94 1.72
CA ILE A 139 1.82 10.82 0.58
C ILE A 139 3.13 11.54 0.28
N VAL A 140 3.83 11.09 -0.76
CA VAL A 140 5.18 11.54 -1.09
C VAL A 140 5.25 12.19 -2.47
N PRO A 141 6.18 13.12 -2.74
CA PRO A 141 6.42 13.63 -4.07
C PRO A 141 6.80 12.51 -5.05
N ASP A 142 6.41 12.65 -6.30
CA ASP A 142 6.74 11.69 -7.35
C ASP A 142 8.26 11.54 -7.51
N GLY A 143 8.73 10.28 -7.60
CA GLY A 143 10.14 9.95 -7.71
C GLY A 143 11.00 10.20 -6.46
N ALA A 144 10.42 10.71 -5.37
CA ALA A 144 11.18 10.90 -4.13
C ALA A 144 11.44 9.57 -3.42
N PRO A 145 12.60 9.41 -2.73
CA PRO A 145 12.83 8.27 -1.86
C PRO A 145 11.82 8.31 -0.69
N LEU A 146 11.38 7.13 -0.21
CA LEU A 146 10.41 7.08 0.90
C LEU A 146 10.95 7.62 2.22
N ALA A 147 12.27 7.58 2.41
CA ALA A 147 12.95 8.14 3.57
C ALA A 147 14.33 8.66 3.17
N THR A 148 14.74 9.73 3.81
CA THR A 148 16.13 10.23 3.80
C THR A 148 16.72 10.09 5.18
N ARG A 149 17.93 9.59 5.25
CA ARG A 149 18.65 9.36 6.50
C ARG A 149 19.58 10.52 6.78
N ASP A 150 19.78 10.81 8.06
CA ASP A 150 20.76 11.81 8.44
C ASP A 150 22.18 11.25 8.22
N GLU A 151 23.04 12.05 7.61
CA GLU A 151 24.46 11.68 7.43
C GLU A 151 25.23 11.97 8.72
N VAL A 152 26.07 11.01 9.13
CA VAL A 152 27.06 11.25 10.19
C VAL A 152 28.13 12.16 9.62
N LYS A 153 28.24 13.37 10.13
CA LYS A 153 29.31 14.31 9.80
C LYS A 153 30.57 13.99 10.57
#